data_52e9ae6dcce6ce90a5e3af161d2e61e4
#
_entry.id   52e9ae6dcce6ce90a5e3af161d2e61e4
#
_cell.length_a   1.000
_cell.length_b   1.000
_cell.length_c   1.000
_cell.angle_alpha   90.00
_cell.angle_beta   90.00
_cell.angle_gamma   90.00
#
_symmetry.space_group_name_H-M   'P 1'
#
loop_
_entity.id
_entity.type
_entity.pdbx_description
1 polymer ?
#
loop_
_entity_poly.entity_id
_entity_poly.type
_entity_poly.pdbx_seq_one_letter_code
_entity_poly.pdbx_strand_id
1 'polypeptide(L)' 'MRNYAFEKGFSQVMNKDVQAVRHEIMDALNVTTRPAFLSRLRGEVEPRVSEAVKIEEVFAKYGIKDVWGAKE' A
#
# COMPACT_ATOMS: atom_id res chain seq x y z
N MET A 1 15.98 -10.78 -1.64
CA MET A 1 15.76 -9.34 -1.53
C MET A 1 14.31 -9.03 -1.24
N ARG A 2 14.08 -8.10 -0.34
CA ARG A 2 12.73 -7.77 0.02
C ARG A 2 12.12 -6.82 -0.96
N ASN A 3 10.85 -6.99 -1.19
CA ASN A 3 10.10 -6.13 -2.08
C ASN A 3 9.01 -5.44 -1.26
N TYR A 4 9.11 -4.14 -1.13
CA TYR A 4 8.15 -3.36 -0.36
C TYR A 4 7.07 -2.73 -1.21
N ALA A 5 6.99 -3.11 -2.48
CA ALA A 5 5.93 -2.63 -3.35
C ALA A 5 4.60 -3.25 -2.91
N PHE A 6 3.56 -2.43 -2.78
CA PHE A 6 2.25 -2.97 -2.46
C PHE A 6 1.31 -2.91 -3.65
N GLU A 7 1.91 -2.93 -4.85
CA GLU A 7 1.12 -2.95 -6.08
C GLU A 7 0.20 -4.17 -6.13
N LYS A 8 0.70 -5.31 -5.70
CA LYS A 8 -0.10 -6.52 -5.76
C LYS A 8 -1.32 -6.43 -4.87
N GLY A 9 -1.13 -5.91 -3.65
CA GLY A 9 -2.26 -5.71 -2.77
C GLY A 9 -3.23 -4.71 -3.36
N PHE A 10 -2.71 -3.61 -3.88
CA PHE A 10 -3.54 -2.56 -4.44
C PHE A 10 -4.33 -3.05 -5.65
N SER A 11 -3.74 -3.93 -6.45
CA SER A 11 -4.41 -4.45 -7.63
C SER A 11 -5.59 -5.36 -7.29
N GLN A 12 -5.65 -5.82 -6.06
CA GLN A 12 -6.75 -6.68 -5.62
C GLN A 12 -7.94 -5.87 -5.11
N VAL A 13 -7.77 -4.56 -4.98
CA VAL A 13 -8.84 -3.69 -4.49
C VAL A 13 -9.91 -3.55 -5.56
N MET A 14 -11.17 -3.65 -5.15
CA MET A 14 -12.28 -3.46 -6.08
C MET A 14 -12.33 -2.03 -6.56
N ASN A 15 -12.78 -1.82 -7.80
CA ASN A 15 -12.85 -0.49 -8.37
C ASN A 15 -13.56 0.51 -7.46
N LYS A 16 -14.62 0.06 -6.80
CA LYS A 16 -15.40 0.96 -5.95
C LYS A 16 -14.62 1.42 -4.72
N ASP A 17 -13.57 0.68 -4.35
CA ASP A 17 -12.82 0.97 -3.13
C ASP A 17 -11.47 1.62 -3.41
N VAL A 18 -11.07 1.70 -4.67
CA VAL A 18 -9.71 2.16 -5.01
C VAL A 18 -9.40 3.52 -4.44
N GLN A 19 -10.31 4.47 -4.60
CA GLN A 19 -10.04 5.81 -4.09
C GLN A 19 -9.97 5.85 -2.58
N ALA A 20 -10.86 5.12 -1.92
CA ALA A 20 -10.86 5.09 -0.46
C ALA A 20 -9.56 4.47 0.06
N VAL A 21 -9.14 3.36 -0.53
CA VAL A 21 -7.91 2.70 -0.11
C VAL A 21 -6.72 3.61 -0.34
N ARG A 22 -6.66 4.25 -1.50
CA ARG A 22 -5.56 5.15 -1.80
C ARG A 22 -5.48 6.29 -0.80
N HIS A 23 -6.63 6.89 -0.48
CA HIS A 23 -6.65 7.99 0.49
C HIS A 23 -6.19 7.52 1.87
N GLU A 24 -6.62 6.35 2.29
CA GLU A 24 -6.24 5.84 3.59
C GLU A 24 -4.74 5.57 3.66
N ILE A 25 -4.19 5.01 2.59
CA ILE A 25 -2.76 4.73 2.56
C ILE A 25 -1.96 6.04 2.52
N MET A 26 -2.38 6.98 1.70
CA MET A 26 -1.70 8.27 1.63
C MET A 26 -1.71 8.96 2.98
N ASP A 27 -2.83 8.87 3.69
CA ASP A 27 -2.94 9.46 5.00
C ASP A 27 -2.02 8.75 5.98
N ALA A 28 -1.98 7.43 5.93
CA ALA A 28 -1.14 6.64 6.82
C ALA A 28 0.33 6.92 6.59
N LEU A 29 0.73 7.17 5.35
CA LEU A 29 2.11 7.44 5.01
C LEU A 29 2.44 8.93 5.04
N ASN A 30 1.44 9.76 5.32
CA ASN A 30 1.63 11.20 5.35
C ASN A 30 2.12 11.71 4.00
N VAL A 31 1.58 11.16 2.94
CA VAL A 31 1.93 11.50 1.57
C VAL A 31 0.78 12.32 0.99
N THR A 32 1.09 13.44 0.35
CA THR A 32 0.05 14.34 -0.13
C THR A 32 0.00 14.48 -1.65
N THR A 33 0.93 13.88 -2.36
CA THR A 33 0.94 14.00 -3.81
C THR A 33 0.87 12.63 -4.45
N ARG A 34 0.34 12.61 -5.68
CA ARG A 34 0.22 11.36 -6.41
C ARG A 34 1.57 10.74 -6.75
N PRO A 35 2.56 11.51 -7.24
CA PRO A 35 3.86 10.90 -7.54
C PRO A 35 4.50 10.26 -6.32
N ALA A 36 4.35 10.87 -5.14
CA ALA A 36 4.91 10.28 -3.92
C ALA A 36 4.20 8.98 -3.60
N PHE A 37 2.88 8.94 -3.77
CA PHE A 37 2.13 7.72 -3.54
C PHE A 37 2.60 6.62 -4.51
N LEU A 38 2.78 6.97 -5.77
CA LEU A 38 3.20 5.98 -6.77
C LEU A 38 4.58 5.41 -6.46
N SER A 39 5.48 6.26 -5.97
CA SER A 39 6.81 5.79 -5.59
C SER A 39 6.71 4.75 -4.48
N ARG A 40 5.84 5.01 -3.49
CA ARG A 40 5.64 4.05 -2.41
C ARG A 40 5.00 2.78 -2.94
N LEU A 41 4.03 2.93 -3.84
CA LEU A 41 3.33 1.79 -4.41
C LEU A 41 4.29 0.84 -5.12
N ARG A 42 5.26 1.40 -5.82
CA ARG A 42 6.24 0.60 -6.56
C ARG A 42 7.37 0.06 -5.69
N GLY A 43 7.43 0.48 -4.44
CA GLY A 43 8.48 0.02 -3.56
C GLY A 43 9.79 0.76 -3.72
N GLU A 44 9.76 1.94 -4.33
CA GLU A 44 10.96 2.74 -4.51
C GLU A 44 11.45 3.35 -3.21
N VAL A 45 10.56 3.48 -2.24
CA VAL A 45 10.91 4.00 -0.93
C VAL A 45 10.57 2.92 0.09
N GLU A 46 11.56 2.53 0.88
CA GLU A 46 11.32 1.50 1.89
C GLU A 46 10.51 2.09 3.03
N PRO A 47 9.37 1.48 3.38
CA PRO A 47 8.55 2.01 4.47
C PRO A 47 9.16 1.70 5.82
N ARG A 48 8.84 2.55 6.79
CA ARG A 48 9.21 2.24 8.16
C ARG A 48 8.31 1.11 8.65
N VAL A 49 8.74 0.46 9.73
CA VAL A 49 7.95 -0.65 10.27
C VAL A 49 6.53 -0.19 10.60
N SER A 50 6.39 0.98 11.23
CA SER A 50 5.07 1.48 11.57
C SER A 50 4.23 1.76 10.32
N GLU A 51 4.88 2.23 9.26
CA GLU A 51 4.16 2.49 8.01
C GLU A 51 3.69 1.19 7.37
N ALA A 52 4.55 0.18 7.40
CA ALA A 52 4.19 -1.12 6.83
C ALA A 52 2.99 -1.71 7.55
N VAL A 53 2.98 -1.59 8.89
CA VAL A 53 1.87 -2.09 9.67
C VAL A 53 0.58 -1.37 9.29
N LYS A 54 0.65 -0.06 9.15
CA LYS A 54 -0.55 0.71 8.79
C LYS A 54 -1.07 0.34 7.40
N ILE A 55 -0.16 0.12 6.47
CA ILE A 55 -0.55 -0.30 5.12
C ILE A 55 -1.28 -1.64 5.19
N GLU A 56 -0.72 -2.58 5.94
CA GLU A 56 -1.34 -3.88 6.08
C GLU A 56 -2.71 -3.78 6.74
N GLU A 57 -2.85 -2.89 7.72
CA GLU A 57 -4.13 -2.70 8.38
C GLU A 57 -5.18 -2.14 7.43
N VAL A 58 -4.78 -1.21 6.57
CA VAL A 58 -5.71 -0.66 5.59
C VAL A 58 -6.21 -1.76 4.67
N PHE A 59 -5.29 -2.55 4.13
CA PHE A 59 -5.70 -3.62 3.22
C PHE A 59 -6.53 -4.67 3.93
N ALA A 60 -6.23 -4.95 5.19
CA ALA A 60 -6.99 -5.94 5.94
C ALA A 60 -8.45 -5.53 6.08
N LYS A 61 -8.73 -4.23 6.18
CA LYS A 61 -10.09 -3.75 6.27
C LYS A 61 -10.90 -4.10 5.02
N TYR A 62 -10.22 -4.30 3.92
CA TYR A 62 -10.86 -4.64 2.66
C TYR A 62 -10.68 -6.10 2.28
N GLY A 63 -10.22 -6.91 3.23
CA GLY A 63 -10.13 -8.34 3.02
C GLY A 63 -8.92 -8.79 2.22
N ILE A 64 -7.93 -7.91 2.06
CA ILE A 64 -6.75 -8.22 1.28
C ILE A 64 -5.61 -8.59 2.22
N LYS A 65 -5.09 -9.79 2.07
CA LYS A 65 -4.04 -10.28 2.95
C LYS A 65 -2.66 -10.28 2.29
N ASP A 66 -2.63 -10.45 0.98
CA ASP A 66 -1.37 -10.52 0.25
C ASP A 66 -1.01 -9.12 -0.24
N VAL A 67 -0.53 -8.30 0.67
CA VAL A 67 -0.26 -6.91 0.39
C VAL A 67 0.97 -6.72 -0.46
N TRP A 68 2.06 -7.36 -0.06
CA TRP A 68 3.35 -7.09 -0.68
C TRP A 68 3.60 -7.94 -1.91
N GLY A 69 2.98 -9.09 -1.98
CA GLY A 69 3.14 -9.99 -3.11
C GLY A 69 4.55 -10.49 -3.26
N ALA A 70 5.37 -10.30 -2.28
CA ALA A 70 6.73 -10.75 -2.37
C ALA A 70 6.79 -12.19 -1.98
N LYS A 71 7.31 -12.94 -2.90
CA LYS A 71 7.51 -14.28 -2.59
C LYS A 71 8.87 -14.57 -2.87
N GLU A 72 9.49 -15.24 -2.13
CA GLU A 72 10.81 -15.49 -2.44
C GLU A 72 11.11 -16.76 -2.49
#